data_e8fd5915cd7de3a784d9583ff4a4ec23
#
_entry.id   e8fd5915cd7de3a784d9583ff4a4ec23
#
_cell.length_a   1.000
_cell.length_b   1.000
_cell.length_c   1.000
_cell.angle_alpha   90.00
_cell.angle_beta   90.00
_cell.angle_gamma   90.00
#
_symmetry.space_group_name_H-M   'P 1'
#
loop_
_entity.id
_entity.type
_entity.pdbx_description
1 polymer ?
#
loop_
_entity_poly.entity_id
_entity_poly.type
_entity_poly.pdbx_seq_one_letter_code
_entity_poly.pdbx_strand_id
1 'polypeptide(L)'
;MFRDKKRYVNSSHGVLPALLAMVPIVSFGCLTGLAKSNYEKRSRTQNENKDVLDSHHQAELHFPFAAPLKPDELVEVHPGVLWGRLPLPFRLDHVNVYFIDDGDGWAVIDTGIGDELTKAVWQRLLDGPLRGRRLTRLIVTHFHPDHIGLAGWLAERYDVPLLTSQTAYLSCVNISLSPGALDAKIYRDFYLRHGLDAETTAQVATRGHSYLRMVTGLPPTFRRLVAQDVLNIGGRTFEVLSGDGHAPEQLMLHCPAEKLFFAADQVLAKITPNISVWAVEPEGNPLDLYLRSLRSLQASLPSDTLVLPGHQLPFRQPQVRCAELIRHHEERCAAIAAACRGIPRTTAEIVPFVFRRPLDPHQMSFAFSEIQAHVNYMVERGELVWGIGRDVHTVESTAAPGAAAGE
;
A
#
# COMPACT_ATOMS: atom_id res chain seq x y z
N MET A 1 51.99 32.53 9.36
CA MET A 1 52.14 33.82 8.65
C MET A 1 50.95 33.95 7.70
N PHE A 2 50.22 35.03 7.86
CA PHE A 2 49.04 35.56 7.16
C PHE A 2 47.69 34.92 7.40
N ARG A 3 46.98 35.70 8.16
CA ARG A 3 45.54 35.89 8.34
C ARG A 3 44.91 36.36 7.03
N ASP A 4 43.67 35.97 6.71
CA ASP A 4 42.66 37.00 6.45
C ASP A 4 41.25 36.52 6.80
N LYS A 5 40.60 37.35 7.62
CA LYS A 5 39.17 37.29 8.00
C LYS A 5 38.39 38.12 6.99
N LYS A 6 37.36 37.56 6.37
CA LYS A 6 36.24 38.37 5.82
C LYS A 6 34.94 38.08 6.52
N ARG A 7 34.48 39.12 7.22
CA ARG A 7 33.12 39.30 7.77
C ARG A 7 32.14 39.44 6.62
N TYR A 8 31.00 38.78 6.68
CA TYR A 8 29.80 39.23 5.98
C TYR A 8 28.69 39.61 6.96
N VAL A 9 28.09 40.75 6.60
CA VAL A 9 27.15 41.56 7.34
C VAL A 9 25.75 40.97 7.27
N ASN A 10 25.03 41.00 8.41
CA ASN A 10 23.58 40.79 8.52
C ASN A 10 22.79 41.77 7.65
N SER A 11 21.82 41.28 6.92
CA SER A 11 20.64 42.05 6.51
C SER A 11 19.37 41.25 6.81
N SER A 12 18.68 41.73 7.83
CA SER A 12 17.32 41.38 8.21
C SER A 12 16.33 41.83 7.12
N HIS A 13 15.51 40.94 6.59
CA HIS A 13 14.26 41.35 5.96
C HIS A 13 13.16 40.33 6.35
N GLY A 14 12.03 40.95 6.69
CA GLY A 14 10.91 40.45 7.45
C GLY A 14 10.19 39.22 6.87
N VAL A 15 9.75 38.43 7.80
CA VAL A 15 8.80 37.34 7.60
C VAL A 15 7.38 37.89 7.69
N LEU A 16 6.61 37.81 6.61
CA LEU A 16 5.15 37.91 6.65
C LEU A 16 4.57 36.50 6.83
N PRO A 17 3.58 36.33 7.71
CA PRO A 17 2.90 35.04 7.87
C PRO A 17 1.85 34.88 6.79
N ALA A 18 1.89 33.76 6.07
CA ALA A 18 0.85 33.34 5.15
C ALA A 18 -0.38 32.84 5.93
N LEU A 19 -1.52 33.47 5.67
CA LEU A 19 -2.84 33.14 6.19
C LEU A 19 -3.22 31.69 5.84
N LEU A 20 -3.66 30.93 6.85
CA LEU A 20 -4.48 29.75 6.69
C LEU A 20 -5.87 30.18 6.14
N ALA A 21 -6.21 29.74 4.95
CA ALA A 21 -7.57 29.78 4.44
C ALA A 21 -8.32 28.51 4.89
N MET A 22 -9.18 28.66 5.89
CA MET A 22 -10.20 27.69 6.25
C MET A 22 -11.28 27.67 5.16
N VAL A 23 -11.57 26.50 4.62
CA VAL A 23 -12.75 26.25 3.77
C VAL A 23 -13.82 25.58 4.63
N PRO A 24 -15.08 26.06 4.63
CA PRO A 24 -16.11 25.59 5.54
C PRO A 24 -16.69 24.23 5.16
N ILE A 25 -16.96 23.44 6.20
CA ILE A 25 -17.73 22.21 6.15
C ILE A 25 -19.19 22.56 5.90
N VAL A 26 -19.74 22.15 4.75
CA VAL A 26 -21.18 22.17 4.51
C VAL A 26 -21.78 20.83 4.89
N SER A 27 -22.54 20.83 5.98
CA SER A 27 -23.39 19.73 6.41
C SER A 27 -24.64 19.71 5.53
N PHE A 28 -24.94 18.56 4.89
CA PHE A 28 -26.25 18.33 4.30
C PHE A 28 -27.11 17.56 5.25
N GLY A 29 -28.17 18.23 5.70
CA GLY A 29 -29.21 17.72 6.56
C GLY A 29 -30.11 16.71 5.86
N CYS A 30 -30.62 15.85 6.70
CA CYS A 30 -31.64 14.85 6.49
C CYS A 30 -32.95 15.48 5.97
N LEU A 31 -33.52 14.95 4.88
CA LEU A 31 -34.93 15.09 4.55
C LEU A 31 -35.55 13.69 4.43
N THR A 32 -36.27 13.34 5.48
CA THR A 32 -37.24 12.24 5.53
C THR A 32 -38.56 12.72 4.92
N GLY A 33 -39.22 11.88 4.12
CA GLY A 33 -40.64 12.00 3.94
C GLY A 33 -41.22 11.52 2.62
N LEU A 34 -41.94 10.40 2.70
CA LEU A 34 -43.14 10.05 1.91
C LEU A 34 -43.01 9.68 0.43
N ALA A 35 -42.91 8.36 0.16
CA ALA A 35 -43.77 7.71 -0.85
C ALA A 35 -43.79 6.19 -0.60
N LYS A 36 -44.62 5.72 0.33
CA LYS A 36 -45.16 4.37 0.31
C LYS A 36 -46.47 4.42 -0.47
N SER A 37 -46.59 3.67 -1.53
CA SER A 37 -47.82 2.97 -1.99
C SER A 37 -47.70 2.60 -3.49
N ASN A 38 -48.07 1.34 -3.75
CA ASN A 38 -48.31 0.75 -5.07
C ASN A 38 -47.18 0.00 -5.76
N TYR A 39 -46.64 -1.04 -5.09
CA TYR A 39 -46.06 -2.17 -5.82
C TYR A 39 -46.21 -3.54 -5.08
N GLU A 40 -47.39 -3.76 -4.50
CA GLU A 40 -47.76 -5.08 -3.98
C GLU A 40 -49.03 -5.53 -4.68
N LYS A 41 -48.89 -6.13 -5.84
CA LYS A 41 -49.90 -7.06 -6.45
C LYS A 41 -49.53 -7.38 -7.90
N ARG A 42 -48.51 -8.21 -8.12
CA ARG A 42 -48.30 -9.08 -9.31
C ARG A 42 -46.97 -9.80 -9.21
N SER A 43 -46.95 -10.91 -8.47
CA SER A 43 -46.01 -12.03 -8.70
C SER A 43 -46.17 -13.11 -7.63
N ARG A 44 -47.38 -13.66 -7.54
CA ARG A 44 -47.58 -14.99 -6.92
C ARG A 44 -48.04 -15.92 -8.05
N THR A 45 -47.11 -16.43 -8.81
CA THR A 45 -47.23 -17.65 -9.67
C THR A 45 -46.05 -17.69 -10.64
N GLN A 46 -44.80 -17.88 -10.14
CA GLN A 46 -43.64 -18.35 -10.87
C GLN A 46 -42.42 -18.50 -9.91
N ASN A 47 -42.64 -19.23 -8.80
CA ASN A 47 -41.56 -19.47 -7.85
C ASN A 47 -41.65 -20.89 -7.27
N GLU A 48 -41.66 -21.90 -8.12
CA GLU A 48 -41.53 -23.31 -7.68
C GLU A 48 -40.52 -24.13 -8.48
N ASN A 49 -39.62 -23.51 -9.28
CA ASN A 49 -38.55 -24.24 -9.99
C ASN A 49 -37.22 -23.49 -10.03
N LYS A 50 -36.82 -22.83 -8.93
CA LYS A 50 -35.52 -22.16 -8.87
C LYS A 50 -34.67 -22.49 -7.64
N ASP A 51 -35.05 -23.46 -6.83
CA ASP A 51 -34.42 -23.81 -5.55
C ASP A 51 -33.48 -25.04 -5.64
N VAL A 52 -32.88 -25.37 -6.76
CA VAL A 52 -31.89 -26.45 -6.88
C VAL A 52 -30.71 -26.06 -7.76
N LEU A 53 -30.16 -24.88 -7.66
CA LEU A 53 -28.80 -24.55 -8.19
C LEU A 53 -28.40 -23.19 -7.60
N ASP A 54 -27.48 -23.21 -6.72
CA ASP A 54 -26.58 -22.18 -6.19
C ASP A 54 -26.59 -22.04 -4.67
N SER A 55 -26.27 -23.13 -3.97
CA SER A 55 -25.70 -23.04 -2.63
C SER A 55 -24.16 -23.03 -2.68
N HIS A 56 -23.55 -22.22 -3.53
CA HIS A 56 -22.21 -21.75 -3.27
C HIS A 56 -22.33 -20.66 -2.20
N HIS A 57 -22.26 -21.04 -0.93
CA HIS A 57 -21.90 -20.11 0.12
C HIS A 57 -20.56 -19.50 -0.29
N GLN A 58 -20.58 -18.28 -0.83
CA GLN A 58 -19.37 -17.50 -1.00
C GLN A 58 -18.79 -17.35 0.41
N ALA A 59 -17.66 -18.01 0.67
CA ALA A 59 -17.00 -17.91 1.96
C ALA A 59 -16.66 -16.44 2.19
N GLU A 60 -17.21 -15.86 3.25
CA GLU A 60 -16.98 -14.46 3.61
C GLU A 60 -15.78 -14.35 4.54
N LEU A 61 -15.11 -13.18 4.51
CA LEU A 61 -14.06 -12.87 5.46
C LEU A 61 -14.64 -12.78 6.89
N HIS A 62 -14.00 -13.42 7.84
CA HIS A 62 -14.35 -13.34 9.23
C HIS A 62 -13.47 -12.31 9.95
N PHE A 63 -14.08 -11.29 10.56
CA PHE A 63 -13.42 -10.23 11.32
C PHE A 63 -13.58 -10.49 12.82
N PRO A 64 -12.56 -11.00 13.53
CA PRO A 64 -12.65 -11.27 14.96
C PRO A 64 -12.63 -9.98 15.81
N PHE A 65 -12.25 -8.84 15.24
CA PHE A 65 -12.18 -7.54 15.92
C PHE A 65 -13.14 -6.55 15.25
N ALA A 66 -14.15 -6.10 16.00
CA ALA A 66 -15.26 -5.32 15.42
C ALA A 66 -14.98 -3.82 15.28
N ALA A 67 -14.12 -3.25 16.12
CA ALA A 67 -13.89 -1.81 16.18
C ALA A 67 -12.44 -1.43 15.83
N PRO A 68 -12.21 -0.32 15.11
CA PRO A 68 -10.88 0.23 14.96
C PRO A 68 -10.37 0.77 16.28
N LEU A 69 -9.06 0.66 16.50
CA LEU A 69 -8.37 1.21 17.67
C LEU A 69 -8.24 2.73 17.59
N LYS A 70 -8.20 3.38 18.74
CA LYS A 70 -7.65 4.74 18.84
C LYS A 70 -6.11 4.72 18.79
N PRO A 71 -5.46 5.84 18.45
CA PRO A 71 -4.01 5.86 18.24
C PRO A 71 -3.12 5.47 19.42
N ASP A 72 -3.63 5.46 20.63
CA ASP A 72 -2.90 5.12 21.88
C ASP A 72 -3.47 3.88 22.59
N GLU A 73 -4.35 3.15 21.94
CA GLU A 73 -4.90 1.88 22.41
C GLU A 73 -4.14 0.70 21.79
N LEU A 74 -3.95 -0.35 22.59
CA LEU A 74 -3.45 -1.64 22.13
C LEU A 74 -4.49 -2.71 22.40
N VAL A 75 -4.67 -3.61 21.44
CA VAL A 75 -5.53 -4.80 21.60
C VAL A 75 -4.68 -6.05 21.46
N GLU A 76 -4.79 -6.96 22.43
CA GLU A 76 -4.22 -8.28 22.31
C GLU A 76 -5.03 -9.09 21.29
N VAL A 77 -4.43 -9.32 20.12
CA VAL A 77 -5.06 -10.06 19.02
C VAL A 77 -4.78 -11.55 19.08
N HIS A 78 -3.74 -11.93 19.84
CA HIS A 78 -3.37 -13.30 20.19
C HIS A 78 -2.54 -13.23 21.47
N PRO A 79 -2.51 -14.27 22.34
CA PRO A 79 -1.68 -14.23 23.55
C PRO A 79 -0.26 -13.75 23.27
N GLY A 80 0.16 -12.63 23.89
CA GLY A 80 1.47 -12.02 23.69
C GLY A 80 1.67 -11.34 22.31
N VAL A 81 0.61 -11.03 21.56
CA VAL A 81 0.65 -10.25 20.33
C VAL A 81 -0.33 -9.08 20.46
N LEU A 82 0.21 -7.87 20.52
CA LEU A 82 -0.58 -6.65 20.60
C LEU A 82 -0.65 -5.96 19.24
N TRP A 83 -1.80 -5.38 18.94
CA TRP A 83 -2.08 -4.58 17.76
C TRP A 83 -2.32 -3.14 18.15
N GLY A 84 -1.63 -2.21 17.53
CA GLY A 84 -1.83 -0.78 17.63
C GLY A 84 -2.04 -0.13 16.26
N ARG A 85 -2.51 1.13 16.27
CA ARG A 85 -2.65 1.94 15.08
C ARG A 85 -1.91 3.26 15.23
N LEU A 86 -1.15 3.62 14.20
CA LEU A 86 -0.49 4.91 14.10
C LEU A 86 -1.21 5.78 13.06
N PRO A 87 -1.38 7.09 13.31
CA PRO A 87 -2.13 7.96 12.41
C PRO A 87 -1.38 8.24 11.13
N LEU A 88 -2.12 8.44 10.03
CA LEU A 88 -1.62 8.91 8.76
C LEU A 88 -2.39 10.16 8.31
N PRO A 89 -1.73 11.15 7.68
CA PRO A 89 -2.36 12.37 7.19
C PRO A 89 -3.03 12.19 5.82
N PHE A 90 -3.56 10.99 5.54
CA PHE A 90 -4.12 10.60 4.26
C PHE A 90 -5.57 10.14 4.39
N ARG A 91 -6.20 9.81 3.27
CA ARG A 91 -7.53 9.20 3.27
C ARG A 91 -7.53 7.80 3.92
N LEU A 92 -6.46 7.03 3.75
CA LEU A 92 -6.12 5.88 4.55
C LEU A 92 -5.47 6.42 5.83
N ASP A 93 -6.25 6.56 6.90
CA ASP A 93 -5.96 7.38 8.06
C ASP A 93 -5.06 6.70 9.11
N HIS A 94 -4.64 5.48 8.88
CA HIS A 94 -3.82 4.72 9.82
C HIS A 94 -2.94 3.66 9.14
N VAL A 95 -1.86 3.30 9.83
CA VAL A 95 -1.09 2.08 9.61
C VAL A 95 -1.13 1.23 10.89
N ASN A 96 -1.21 -0.08 10.74
CA ASN A 96 -1.15 -1.03 11.85
C ASN A 96 0.30 -1.31 12.23
N VAL A 97 0.56 -1.38 13.53
CA VAL A 97 1.83 -1.83 14.08
C VAL A 97 1.55 -2.98 15.05
N TYR A 98 2.48 -3.91 15.15
CA TYR A 98 2.30 -5.06 16.02
C TYR A 98 3.48 -5.19 16.97
N PHE A 99 3.19 -5.62 18.18
CA PHE A 99 4.16 -5.88 19.25
C PHE A 99 4.06 -7.34 19.62
N ILE A 100 5.16 -8.08 19.45
CA ILE A 100 5.25 -9.50 19.78
C ILE A 100 6.07 -9.62 21.04
N ASP A 101 5.53 -10.31 22.04
CA ASP A 101 6.24 -10.63 23.27
C ASP A 101 7.56 -11.37 22.94
N ASP A 102 8.69 -10.79 23.33
CA ASP A 102 10.05 -11.29 23.08
C ASP A 102 10.82 -11.48 24.41
N GLY A 103 10.13 -11.98 25.42
CA GLY A 103 10.67 -12.28 26.74
C GLY A 103 10.80 -11.01 27.61
N ASP A 104 11.93 -10.34 27.58
CA ASP A 104 12.18 -9.14 28.38
C ASP A 104 11.70 -7.83 27.72
N GLY A 105 11.13 -7.92 26.51
CA GLY A 105 10.69 -6.76 25.75
C GLY A 105 9.69 -7.10 24.64
N TRP A 106 9.61 -6.20 23.68
CA TRP A 106 8.71 -6.28 22.53
C TRP A 106 9.49 -6.24 21.21
N ALA A 107 9.30 -7.24 20.35
CA ALA A 107 9.64 -7.13 18.95
C ALA A 107 8.51 -6.35 18.25
N VAL A 108 8.87 -5.39 17.41
CA VAL A 108 7.92 -4.48 16.74
C VAL A 108 7.91 -4.75 15.25
N ILE A 109 6.72 -4.82 14.66
CA ILE A 109 6.52 -4.87 13.22
C ILE A 109 5.99 -3.51 12.76
N ASP A 110 6.76 -2.85 11.88
CA ASP A 110 6.59 -1.52 11.31
C ASP A 110 6.61 -0.37 12.33
N THR A 111 6.80 0.87 11.84
CA THR A 111 7.16 2.00 12.70
C THR A 111 6.29 3.23 12.52
N GLY A 112 5.48 3.30 11.45
CA GLY A 112 4.67 4.48 11.14
C GLY A 112 5.45 5.56 10.39
N ILE A 113 4.74 6.63 10.04
CA ILE A 113 5.27 7.78 9.32
C ILE A 113 6.15 8.65 10.22
N GLY A 114 7.19 9.25 9.64
CA GLY A 114 8.19 10.07 10.35
C GLY A 114 7.72 11.49 10.65
N ASP A 115 6.62 11.67 11.38
CA ASP A 115 6.13 12.98 11.82
C ASP A 115 6.01 13.11 13.34
N GLU A 116 5.79 14.32 13.83
CA GLU A 116 5.72 14.62 15.26
C GLU A 116 4.47 14.02 15.92
N LEU A 117 3.37 13.87 15.19
CA LEU A 117 2.15 13.26 15.70
C LEU A 117 2.37 11.78 16.01
N THR A 118 2.99 11.07 15.07
CA THR A 118 3.30 9.64 15.23
C THR A 118 4.36 9.41 16.32
N LYS A 119 5.38 10.27 16.42
CA LYS A 119 6.33 10.24 17.56
C LYS A 119 5.63 10.42 18.90
N ALA A 120 4.67 11.35 18.98
CA ALA A 120 3.90 11.56 20.21
C ALA A 120 3.03 10.35 20.58
N VAL A 121 2.48 9.63 19.58
CA VAL A 121 1.76 8.36 19.82
C VAL A 121 2.72 7.30 20.36
N TRP A 122 3.89 7.12 19.73
CA TRP A 122 4.93 6.21 20.23
C TRP A 122 5.32 6.50 21.69
N GLN A 123 5.52 7.78 22.04
CA GLN A 123 5.85 8.15 23.42
C GLN A 123 4.73 7.74 24.40
N ARG A 124 3.45 7.98 24.06
CA ARG A 124 2.32 7.55 24.90
C ARG A 124 2.21 6.03 25.04
N LEU A 125 2.47 5.28 23.97
CA LEU A 125 2.48 3.82 24.02
C LEU A 125 3.58 3.29 24.94
N LEU A 126 4.79 3.85 24.86
CA LEU A 126 5.94 3.41 25.66
C LEU A 126 5.85 3.87 27.12
N ASP A 127 5.26 5.03 27.39
CA ASP A 127 5.03 5.52 28.77
C ASP A 127 3.79 4.90 29.42
N GLY A 128 2.88 4.35 28.61
CA GLY A 128 1.60 3.76 29.00
C GLY A 128 1.58 2.23 28.91
N PRO A 129 0.87 1.64 27.92
CA PRO A 129 0.62 0.21 27.89
C PRO A 129 1.87 -0.67 27.69
N LEU A 130 2.95 -0.13 27.13
CA LEU A 130 4.22 -0.84 26.94
C LEU A 130 5.26 -0.51 28.03
N ARG A 131 4.89 0.28 29.04
CA ARG A 131 5.80 0.75 30.08
C ARG A 131 6.51 -0.40 30.80
N GLY A 132 7.81 -0.18 31.05
CA GLY A 132 8.65 -1.12 31.82
C GLY A 132 9.24 -2.27 31.01
N ARG A 133 8.92 -2.34 29.70
CA ARG A 133 9.52 -3.32 28.78
C ARG A 133 10.21 -2.61 27.63
N ARG A 134 11.43 -3.03 27.27
CA ARG A 134 12.20 -2.44 26.18
C ARG A 134 11.69 -2.89 24.81
N LEU A 135 12.06 -2.19 23.77
CA LEU A 135 11.98 -2.71 22.39
C LEU A 135 13.20 -3.59 22.14
N THR A 136 13.02 -4.80 21.63
CA THR A 136 14.10 -5.76 21.39
C THR A 136 14.61 -5.71 19.97
N ARG A 137 13.73 -5.48 19.01
CA ARG A 137 14.03 -5.35 17.58
C ARG A 137 12.92 -4.62 16.85
N LEU A 138 13.28 -3.91 15.78
CA LEU A 138 12.35 -3.35 14.80
C LEU A 138 12.39 -4.25 13.56
N ILE A 139 11.25 -4.77 13.14
CA ILE A 139 11.09 -5.55 11.92
C ILE A 139 10.30 -4.67 10.96
N VAL A 140 10.95 -4.13 9.93
CA VAL A 140 10.28 -3.30 8.93
C VAL A 140 9.99 -4.12 7.70
N THR A 141 8.73 -4.13 7.31
CA THR A 141 8.24 -5.00 6.24
C THR A 141 8.67 -4.53 4.86
N HIS A 142 8.63 -3.23 4.59
CA HIS A 142 9.02 -2.64 3.30
C HIS A 142 9.34 -1.15 3.43
N PHE A 143 9.81 -0.53 2.33
CA PHE A 143 10.38 0.83 2.35
C PHE A 143 9.34 1.96 2.34
N HIS A 144 8.03 1.71 2.22
CA HIS A 144 7.04 2.78 2.21
C HIS A 144 7.07 3.59 3.51
N PRO A 145 6.84 4.92 3.44
CA PRO A 145 7.14 5.82 4.55
C PRO A 145 6.26 5.59 5.78
N ASP A 146 5.08 5.03 5.62
CA ASP A 146 4.18 4.67 6.71
C ASP A 146 4.57 3.37 7.43
N HIS A 147 5.54 2.63 6.90
CA HIS A 147 6.12 1.44 7.53
C HIS A 147 7.53 1.70 8.08
N ILE A 148 8.41 2.31 7.28
CA ILE A 148 9.82 2.53 7.63
C ILE A 148 10.09 3.90 8.27
N GLY A 149 9.12 4.82 8.26
CA GLY A 149 9.32 6.24 8.51
C GLY A 149 9.99 6.61 9.82
N LEU A 150 9.66 5.95 10.92
CA LEU A 150 10.28 6.18 12.22
C LEU A 150 11.39 5.18 12.59
N ALA A 151 11.81 4.31 11.66
CA ALA A 151 12.81 3.29 11.96
C ALA A 151 14.13 3.89 12.47
N GLY A 152 14.64 4.95 11.84
CA GLY A 152 15.86 5.63 12.28
C GLY A 152 15.71 6.26 13.66
N TRP A 153 14.61 7.00 13.89
CA TRP A 153 14.34 7.65 15.18
C TRP A 153 14.19 6.64 16.33
N LEU A 154 13.46 5.54 16.12
CA LEU A 154 13.30 4.49 17.12
C LEU A 154 14.62 3.76 17.40
N ALA A 155 15.37 3.41 16.34
CA ALA A 155 16.64 2.72 16.48
C ALA A 155 17.65 3.55 17.31
N GLU A 156 17.78 4.84 17.01
CA GLU A 156 18.70 5.74 17.72
C GLU A 156 18.26 5.99 19.16
N ARG A 157 16.97 6.31 19.35
CA ARG A 157 16.46 6.71 20.68
C ARG A 157 16.42 5.58 21.69
N TYR A 158 16.16 4.35 21.26
CA TYR A 158 15.94 3.20 22.14
C TYR A 158 17.01 2.12 21.99
N ASP A 159 18.08 2.38 21.24
CA ASP A 159 19.19 1.44 20.97
C ASP A 159 18.67 0.07 20.52
N VAL A 160 17.80 0.05 19.53
CA VAL A 160 17.12 -1.15 19.05
C VAL A 160 17.55 -1.50 17.62
N PRO A 161 17.94 -2.76 17.34
CA PRO A 161 18.37 -3.16 16.01
C PRO A 161 17.22 -3.18 15.00
N LEU A 162 17.53 -2.74 13.77
CA LEU A 162 16.64 -2.82 12.61
C LEU A 162 16.84 -4.14 11.89
N LEU A 163 15.75 -4.86 11.61
CA LEU A 163 15.65 -6.04 10.76
C LEU A 163 14.76 -5.72 9.57
N THR A 164 15.24 -5.91 8.35
CA THR A 164 14.43 -5.66 7.14
C THR A 164 15.05 -6.35 5.92
N SER A 165 14.39 -6.29 4.75
CA SER A 165 14.97 -6.75 3.50
C SER A 165 16.08 -5.80 3.02
N GLN A 166 17.00 -6.31 2.20
CA GLN A 166 18.04 -5.48 1.62
C GLN A 166 17.45 -4.41 0.71
N THR A 167 16.43 -4.76 -0.05
CA THR A 167 15.78 -3.81 -0.97
C THR A 167 15.06 -2.71 -0.21
N ALA A 168 14.35 -3.00 0.87
CA ALA A 168 13.71 -1.98 1.68
C ALA A 168 14.73 -0.99 2.28
N TYR A 169 15.83 -1.50 2.84
CA TYR A 169 16.90 -0.67 3.39
C TYR A 169 17.55 0.21 2.32
N LEU A 170 18.01 -0.40 1.21
CA LEU A 170 18.72 0.32 0.16
C LEU A 170 17.83 1.31 -0.59
N SER A 171 16.54 1.01 -0.78
CA SER A 171 15.59 1.94 -1.41
C SER A 171 15.42 3.21 -0.58
N CYS A 172 15.21 3.08 0.74
CA CYS A 172 15.12 4.22 1.63
C CYS A 172 16.42 5.03 1.66
N VAL A 173 17.58 4.38 1.76
CA VAL A 173 18.90 5.03 1.74
C VAL A 173 19.15 5.75 0.41
N ASN A 174 18.86 5.10 -0.72
CA ASN A 174 19.06 5.70 -2.04
C ASN A 174 18.24 6.98 -2.24
N ILE A 175 16.94 6.95 -1.88
CA ILE A 175 16.07 8.13 -1.95
C ILE A 175 16.61 9.24 -1.03
N SER A 176 17.08 8.89 0.17
CA SER A 176 17.57 9.85 1.16
C SER A 176 18.91 10.50 0.75
N LEU A 177 19.82 9.74 0.13
CA LEU A 177 21.15 10.23 -0.26
C LEU A 177 21.18 10.91 -1.63
N SER A 178 20.21 10.66 -2.49
CA SER A 178 20.18 11.14 -3.86
C SER A 178 18.91 11.94 -4.19
N PRO A 179 18.54 12.96 -3.39
CA PRO A 179 17.28 13.68 -3.61
C PRO A 179 17.23 14.39 -4.98
N GLY A 180 18.37 14.81 -5.54
CA GLY A 180 18.44 15.40 -6.87
C GLY A 180 18.12 14.43 -8.01
N ALA A 181 18.28 13.13 -7.80
CA ALA A 181 17.89 12.12 -8.77
C ALA A 181 16.37 12.04 -8.97
N LEU A 182 15.59 12.45 -7.95
CA LEU A 182 14.13 12.49 -8.01
C LEU A 182 13.59 13.46 -9.08
N ASP A 183 14.39 14.47 -9.46
CA ASP A 183 14.06 15.47 -10.47
C ASP A 183 14.58 15.11 -11.87
N ALA A 184 15.10 13.90 -12.06
CA ALA A 184 15.69 13.49 -13.32
C ALA A 184 14.70 13.63 -14.48
N LYS A 185 15.16 14.27 -15.57
CA LYS A 185 14.34 14.50 -16.78
C LYS A 185 13.70 13.20 -17.29
N ILE A 186 14.43 12.07 -17.22
CA ILE A 186 13.96 10.78 -17.71
C ILE A 186 12.69 10.32 -16.99
N TYR A 187 12.46 10.68 -15.72
CA TYR A 187 11.25 10.35 -14.99
C TYR A 187 10.05 11.13 -15.52
N ARG A 188 10.21 12.42 -15.78
CA ARG A 188 9.16 13.25 -16.42
C ARG A 188 8.86 12.77 -17.83
N ASP A 189 9.91 12.45 -18.61
CA ASP A 189 9.75 11.91 -19.97
C ASP A 189 8.96 10.59 -19.99
N PHE A 190 9.13 9.75 -18.97
CA PHE A 190 8.34 8.53 -18.82
C PHE A 190 6.84 8.83 -18.72
N TYR A 191 6.43 9.73 -17.85
CA TYR A 191 5.01 10.07 -17.68
C TYR A 191 4.41 10.73 -18.94
N LEU A 192 5.15 11.66 -19.54
CA LEU A 192 4.73 12.34 -20.78
C LEU A 192 4.59 11.35 -21.94
N ARG A 193 5.52 10.44 -22.12
CA ARG A 193 5.47 9.41 -23.18
C ARG A 193 4.26 8.49 -23.06
N HIS A 194 3.80 8.25 -21.87
CA HIS A 194 2.62 7.43 -21.61
C HIS A 194 1.31 8.25 -21.52
N GLY A 195 1.35 9.51 -21.98
CA GLY A 195 0.18 10.36 -22.22
C GLY A 195 -0.27 11.21 -21.04
N LEU A 196 0.48 11.25 -19.92
CA LEU A 196 0.14 12.16 -18.84
C LEU A 196 0.46 13.60 -19.26
N ASP A 197 -0.44 14.54 -18.96
CA ASP A 197 -0.22 15.95 -19.29
C ASP A 197 0.93 16.57 -18.47
N ALA A 198 1.46 17.71 -18.97
CA ALA A 198 2.62 18.35 -18.37
C ALA A 198 2.38 18.87 -16.94
N GLU A 199 1.17 19.32 -16.63
CA GLU A 199 0.80 19.85 -15.31
C GLU A 199 0.75 18.70 -14.29
N THR A 200 0.02 17.64 -14.60
CA THR A 200 -0.07 16.43 -13.76
C THR A 200 1.29 15.78 -13.61
N THR A 201 2.08 15.70 -14.70
CA THR A 201 3.45 15.17 -14.64
C THR A 201 4.33 15.97 -13.67
N ALA A 202 4.26 17.30 -13.67
CA ALA A 202 5.02 18.12 -12.74
C ALA A 202 4.63 17.85 -11.28
N GLN A 203 3.36 17.63 -11.00
CA GLN A 203 2.86 17.29 -9.64
C GLN A 203 3.29 15.89 -9.22
N VAL A 204 3.25 14.91 -10.11
CA VAL A 204 3.70 13.52 -9.84
C VAL A 204 5.19 13.49 -9.54
N ALA A 205 6.00 14.27 -10.25
CA ALA A 205 7.45 14.34 -10.05
C ALA A 205 7.85 14.81 -8.64
N THR A 206 6.96 15.53 -7.93
CA THR A 206 7.25 15.98 -6.55
C THR A 206 7.09 14.90 -5.47
N ARG A 207 6.60 13.71 -5.80
CA ARG A 207 6.26 12.65 -4.82
C ARG A 207 7.47 12.12 -4.06
N GLY A 208 8.62 11.99 -4.73
CA GLY A 208 9.85 11.56 -4.07
C GLY A 208 10.28 12.52 -2.95
N HIS A 209 10.11 13.82 -3.13
CA HIS A 209 10.38 14.81 -2.09
C HIS A 209 9.38 14.71 -0.92
N SER A 210 8.15 14.26 -1.17
CA SER A 210 7.18 13.97 -0.10
C SER A 210 7.62 12.78 0.74
N TYR A 211 8.17 11.74 0.14
CA TYR A 211 8.75 10.61 0.85
C TYR A 211 9.82 11.05 1.86
N LEU A 212 10.76 11.93 1.44
CA LEU A 212 11.83 12.43 2.30
C LEU A 212 11.33 13.18 3.54
N ARG A 213 10.16 13.80 3.47
CA ARG A 213 9.54 14.48 4.63
C ARG A 213 8.86 13.52 5.61
N MET A 214 8.67 12.27 5.20
CA MET A 214 7.94 11.25 5.95
C MET A 214 8.83 10.16 6.55
N VAL A 215 10.16 10.28 6.37
CA VAL A 215 11.13 9.34 6.93
C VAL A 215 12.17 10.06 7.78
N THR A 216 12.61 9.44 8.86
CA THR A 216 13.62 9.98 9.79
C THR A 216 15.03 9.45 9.52
N GLY A 217 15.22 8.83 8.35
CA GLY A 217 16.43 8.09 8.03
C GLY A 217 16.44 6.66 8.60
N LEU A 218 17.59 6.02 8.51
CA LEU A 218 17.80 4.65 8.99
C LEU A 218 19.09 4.58 9.82
N PRO A 219 19.20 3.60 10.74
CA PRO A 219 20.46 3.32 11.41
C PRO A 219 21.51 2.88 10.37
N PRO A 220 22.81 3.13 10.62
CA PRO A 220 23.88 2.83 9.65
C PRO A 220 24.07 1.32 9.40
N THR A 221 23.51 0.48 10.24
CA THR A 221 23.55 -0.98 10.14
C THR A 221 22.18 -1.58 10.31
N PHE A 222 21.95 -2.71 9.64
CA PHE A 222 20.71 -3.48 9.80
C PHE A 222 21.04 -4.99 9.72
N ARG A 223 20.15 -5.82 10.25
CA ARG A 223 20.16 -7.25 10.02
C ARG A 223 19.24 -7.58 8.85
N ARG A 224 19.82 -8.13 7.79
CA ARG A 224 19.03 -8.58 6.66
C ARG A 224 18.17 -9.78 7.02
N LEU A 225 16.91 -9.73 6.60
CA LEU A 225 15.99 -10.87 6.53
C LEU A 225 15.79 -11.25 5.06
N VAL A 226 15.74 -12.55 4.80
CA VAL A 226 15.56 -13.13 3.46
C VAL A 226 14.41 -14.12 3.53
N ALA A 227 13.69 -14.30 2.43
CA ALA A 227 12.68 -15.35 2.33
C ALA A 227 13.24 -16.71 2.72
N GLN A 228 12.47 -17.49 3.46
CA GLN A 228 12.82 -18.78 4.06
C GLN A 228 13.74 -18.71 5.31
N ASP A 229 14.15 -17.50 5.74
CA ASP A 229 14.76 -17.37 7.06
C ASP A 229 13.78 -17.79 8.16
N VAL A 230 14.33 -18.29 9.26
CA VAL A 230 13.56 -18.59 10.47
C VAL A 230 13.91 -17.57 11.55
N LEU A 231 12.88 -16.86 12.03
CA LEU A 231 13.02 -15.84 13.06
C LEU A 231 12.35 -16.30 14.36
N ASN A 232 13.12 -16.42 15.42
CA ASN A 232 12.58 -16.75 16.74
C ASN A 232 12.30 -15.46 17.53
N ILE A 233 11.06 -15.30 18.02
CA ILE A 233 10.61 -14.17 18.82
C ILE A 233 9.79 -14.71 20.00
N GLY A 234 10.27 -14.50 21.23
CA GLY A 234 9.54 -14.89 22.43
C GLY A 234 9.17 -16.39 22.53
N GLY A 235 10.01 -17.24 21.96
CA GLY A 235 9.77 -18.70 21.90
C GLY A 235 8.89 -19.13 20.71
N ARG A 236 8.36 -18.20 19.91
CA ARG A 236 7.65 -18.46 18.66
C ARG A 236 8.61 -18.55 17.49
N THR A 237 8.31 -19.46 16.58
CA THR A 237 9.07 -19.62 15.34
C THR A 237 8.27 -19.04 14.18
N PHE A 238 8.83 -18.03 13.53
CA PHE A 238 8.27 -17.38 12.34
C PHE A 238 9.09 -17.76 11.11
N GLU A 239 8.40 -18.15 10.06
CA GLU A 239 8.95 -18.25 8.71
C GLU A 239 8.88 -16.86 8.07
N VAL A 240 10.01 -16.39 7.55
CA VAL A 240 10.06 -15.14 6.77
C VAL A 240 9.63 -15.46 5.35
N LEU A 241 8.56 -14.83 4.91
CA LEU A 241 8.09 -14.86 3.52
C LEU A 241 8.42 -13.53 2.84
N SER A 242 8.60 -13.55 1.53
CA SER A 242 8.74 -12.35 0.72
C SER A 242 7.62 -12.28 -0.30
N GLY A 243 7.02 -11.11 -0.42
CA GLY A 243 6.05 -10.78 -1.46
C GLY A 243 6.56 -9.63 -2.30
N ASP A 244 6.22 -9.64 -3.58
CA ASP A 244 6.54 -8.58 -4.52
C ASP A 244 5.27 -7.98 -5.11
N GLY A 245 5.42 -6.92 -5.88
CA GLY A 245 4.35 -6.24 -6.61
C GLY A 245 3.92 -4.94 -5.95
N HIS A 246 3.51 -4.96 -4.68
CA HIS A 246 3.25 -3.73 -3.92
C HIS A 246 4.55 -2.98 -3.57
N ALA A 247 5.51 -3.70 -3.03
CA ALA A 247 6.87 -3.24 -2.83
C ALA A 247 7.84 -4.41 -3.06
N PRO A 248 9.03 -4.18 -3.64
CA PRO A 248 10.00 -5.23 -3.89
C PRO A 248 10.55 -5.80 -2.58
N GLU A 249 10.71 -7.12 -2.50
CA GLU A 249 11.13 -7.87 -1.31
C GLU A 249 10.35 -7.47 -0.03
N GLN A 250 9.04 -7.20 -0.14
CA GLN A 250 8.21 -6.94 1.04
C GLN A 250 8.20 -8.17 1.95
N LEU A 251 8.56 -7.99 3.23
CA LEU A 251 8.59 -9.07 4.20
C LEU A 251 7.20 -9.33 4.79
N MET A 252 6.92 -10.60 4.98
CA MET A 252 5.78 -11.11 5.74
C MET A 252 6.30 -12.15 6.76
N LEU A 253 5.61 -12.31 7.89
CA LEU A 253 5.97 -13.31 8.89
C LEU A 253 4.83 -14.29 9.09
N HIS A 254 5.11 -15.58 9.00
CA HIS A 254 4.16 -16.65 9.23
C HIS A 254 4.57 -17.52 10.42
N CYS A 255 3.69 -17.67 11.39
CA CYS A 255 3.83 -18.62 12.50
C CYS A 255 2.81 -19.75 12.29
N PRO A 256 3.20 -20.87 11.66
CA PRO A 256 2.26 -21.97 11.36
C PRO A 256 1.67 -22.61 12.62
N ALA A 257 2.47 -22.72 13.70
CA ALA A 257 2.04 -23.34 14.95
C ALA A 257 0.88 -22.62 15.62
N GLU A 258 0.83 -21.27 15.50
CA GLU A 258 -0.22 -20.44 16.11
C GLU A 258 -1.19 -19.87 15.05
N LYS A 259 -1.00 -20.24 13.78
CA LYS A 259 -1.83 -19.78 12.64
C LYS A 259 -1.91 -18.25 12.56
N LEU A 260 -0.76 -17.57 12.72
CA LEU A 260 -0.61 -16.13 12.63
C LEU A 260 0.13 -15.77 11.34
N PHE A 261 -0.38 -14.78 10.62
CA PHE A 261 0.24 -14.28 9.40
C PHE A 261 0.26 -12.75 9.39
N PHE A 262 1.45 -12.16 9.57
CA PHE A 262 1.68 -10.73 9.42
C PHE A 262 1.88 -10.44 7.94
N ALA A 263 0.83 -9.94 7.30
CA ALA A 263 0.74 -9.83 5.85
C ALA A 263 1.34 -8.53 5.30
N ALA A 264 1.70 -7.58 6.14
CA ALA A 264 2.04 -6.22 5.71
C ALA A 264 0.98 -5.68 4.74
N ASP A 265 1.38 -5.12 3.62
CA ASP A 265 0.47 -4.63 2.58
C ASP A 265 0.25 -5.63 1.44
N GLN A 266 0.76 -6.86 1.57
CA GLN A 266 0.55 -7.87 0.54
C GLN A 266 -0.91 -8.33 0.45
N VAL A 267 -1.59 -8.45 1.60
CA VAL A 267 -3.00 -8.88 1.65
C VAL A 267 -3.75 -8.01 2.66
N LEU A 268 -4.56 -7.06 2.15
CA LEU A 268 -5.39 -6.14 2.93
C LEU A 268 -6.85 -6.59 2.90
N ALA A 269 -7.60 -6.32 3.98
CA ALA A 269 -8.94 -6.89 4.20
C ALA A 269 -9.99 -6.43 3.17
N LYS A 270 -10.01 -5.14 2.81
CA LYS A 270 -11.06 -4.56 1.96
C LYS A 270 -10.53 -3.79 0.76
N ILE A 271 -9.46 -3.00 0.96
CA ILE A 271 -8.83 -2.28 -0.15
C ILE A 271 -7.84 -3.18 -0.89
N THR A 272 -7.54 -2.85 -2.14
CA THR A 272 -6.44 -3.46 -2.88
C THR A 272 -5.16 -2.71 -2.59
N PRO A 273 -4.03 -3.39 -2.35
CA PRO A 273 -2.72 -2.75 -2.37
C PRO A 273 -2.49 -2.07 -3.72
N ASN A 274 -1.79 -0.96 -3.71
CA ASN A 274 -1.41 -0.30 -4.95
C ASN A 274 -0.25 -1.06 -5.60
N ILE A 275 -0.44 -1.53 -6.82
CA ILE A 275 0.57 -2.22 -7.63
C ILE A 275 0.99 -1.27 -8.73
N SER A 276 2.21 -0.73 -8.64
CA SER A 276 2.62 0.41 -9.47
C SER A 276 3.91 0.15 -10.23
N VAL A 277 3.93 0.57 -11.49
CA VAL A 277 5.17 0.82 -12.23
C VAL A 277 5.61 2.25 -11.98
N TRP A 278 6.85 2.41 -11.57
CA TRP A 278 7.48 3.71 -11.34
C TRP A 278 8.49 4.02 -12.45
N ALA A 279 8.73 5.28 -12.70
CA ALA A 279 9.67 5.72 -13.74
C ALA A 279 11.12 5.23 -13.56
N VAL A 280 11.49 4.77 -12.36
CA VAL A 280 12.79 4.15 -12.08
C VAL A 280 12.92 2.75 -12.69
N GLU A 281 11.82 2.06 -12.89
CA GLU A 281 11.75 0.71 -13.49
C GLU A 281 10.58 0.66 -14.49
N PRO A 282 10.68 1.38 -15.63
CA PRO A 282 9.54 1.60 -16.54
C PRO A 282 9.01 0.34 -17.20
N GLU A 283 9.85 -0.69 -17.36
CA GLU A 283 9.51 -1.99 -17.98
C GLU A 283 9.19 -3.06 -16.93
N GLY A 284 9.15 -2.70 -15.63
CA GLY A 284 8.86 -3.64 -14.56
C GLY A 284 7.46 -4.27 -14.69
N ASN A 285 7.34 -5.52 -14.26
CA ASN A 285 6.06 -6.25 -14.23
C ASN A 285 5.65 -6.62 -12.78
N PRO A 286 5.35 -5.61 -11.94
CA PRO A 286 4.98 -5.85 -10.54
C PRO A 286 3.67 -6.60 -10.40
N LEU A 287 2.76 -6.51 -11.37
CA LEU A 287 1.48 -7.23 -11.31
C LEU A 287 1.67 -8.74 -11.42
N ASP A 288 2.54 -9.24 -12.31
CA ASP A 288 2.83 -10.67 -12.38
C ASP A 288 3.43 -11.19 -11.07
N LEU A 289 4.39 -10.44 -10.51
CA LEU A 289 5.01 -10.77 -9.23
C LEU A 289 3.96 -10.84 -8.10
N TYR A 290 3.06 -9.85 -8.05
CA TYR A 290 1.97 -9.82 -7.08
C TYR A 290 1.01 -11.00 -7.20
N LEU A 291 0.55 -11.29 -8.42
CA LEU A 291 -0.37 -12.40 -8.67
C LEU A 291 0.26 -13.76 -8.35
N ARG A 292 1.55 -13.95 -8.64
CA ARG A 292 2.30 -15.15 -8.23
C ARG A 292 2.36 -15.30 -6.72
N SER A 293 2.66 -14.20 -6.02
CA SER A 293 2.68 -14.18 -4.56
C SER A 293 1.31 -14.52 -3.95
N LEU A 294 0.22 -13.91 -4.46
CA LEU A 294 -1.13 -14.22 -4.00
C LEU A 294 -1.53 -15.69 -4.19
N ARG A 295 -1.19 -16.29 -5.35
CA ARG A 295 -1.46 -17.72 -5.62
C ARG A 295 -0.69 -18.62 -4.66
N SER A 296 0.56 -18.27 -4.34
CA SER A 296 1.37 -18.99 -3.35
C SER A 296 0.75 -18.92 -1.96
N LEU A 297 0.36 -17.72 -1.50
CA LEU A 297 -0.30 -17.54 -0.21
C LEU A 297 -1.65 -18.25 -0.14
N GLN A 298 -2.44 -18.18 -1.21
CA GLN A 298 -3.71 -18.90 -1.32
C GLN A 298 -3.56 -20.41 -1.15
N ALA A 299 -2.49 -20.98 -1.70
CA ALA A 299 -2.23 -22.42 -1.62
C ALA A 299 -1.64 -22.88 -0.27
N SER A 300 -0.88 -22.00 0.42
CA SER A 300 -0.10 -22.39 1.60
C SER A 300 -0.75 -22.06 2.94
N LEU A 301 -1.58 -21.00 3.01
CA LEU A 301 -2.16 -20.56 4.28
C LEU A 301 -3.46 -21.32 4.61
N PRO A 302 -3.63 -21.88 5.81
CA PRO A 302 -4.90 -22.45 6.27
C PRO A 302 -6.01 -21.40 6.38
N SER A 303 -7.28 -21.79 6.20
CA SER A 303 -8.44 -20.88 6.22
C SER A 303 -8.67 -20.19 7.57
N ASP A 304 -8.29 -20.85 8.65
CA ASP A 304 -8.40 -20.33 10.02
C ASP A 304 -7.18 -19.50 10.47
N THR A 305 -6.23 -19.21 9.57
CA THR A 305 -5.11 -18.31 9.83
C THR A 305 -5.62 -16.90 10.12
N LEU A 306 -5.16 -16.30 11.23
CA LEU A 306 -5.38 -14.90 11.54
C LEU A 306 -4.39 -14.04 10.74
N VAL A 307 -4.92 -13.29 9.79
CA VAL A 307 -4.16 -12.33 8.99
C VAL A 307 -4.08 -11.00 9.73
N LEU A 308 -2.88 -10.50 9.90
CA LEU A 308 -2.51 -9.25 10.57
C LEU A 308 -1.94 -8.30 9.51
N PRO A 309 -2.80 -7.50 8.84
CA PRO A 309 -2.40 -6.65 7.71
C PRO A 309 -1.79 -5.33 8.15
N GLY A 310 -1.06 -4.65 7.24
CA GLY A 310 -0.51 -3.31 7.48
C GLY A 310 -1.58 -2.22 7.64
N HIS A 311 -2.76 -2.43 7.07
CA HIS A 311 -3.90 -1.51 7.18
C HIS A 311 -5.21 -2.25 7.43
N GLN A 312 -6.20 -1.52 7.95
CA GLN A 312 -7.56 -2.00 8.23
C GLN A 312 -7.61 -3.00 9.38
N LEU A 313 -8.56 -3.95 9.36
CA LEU A 313 -8.79 -4.87 10.45
C LEU A 313 -8.10 -6.22 10.21
N PRO A 314 -7.60 -6.87 11.28
CA PRO A 314 -7.26 -8.29 11.23
C PRO A 314 -8.46 -9.14 10.81
N PHE A 315 -8.19 -10.21 10.05
CA PHE A 315 -9.25 -11.06 9.51
C PHE A 315 -8.80 -12.52 9.36
N ARG A 316 -9.73 -13.42 9.08
CA ARG A 316 -9.48 -14.81 8.71
C ARG A 316 -9.98 -15.09 7.29
N GLN A 317 -9.69 -16.26 6.75
CA GLN A 317 -10.00 -16.68 5.37
C GLN A 317 -9.06 -16.05 4.33
N PRO A 318 -7.72 -16.15 4.50
CA PRO A 318 -6.77 -15.56 3.56
C PRO A 318 -6.96 -16.04 2.11
N GLN A 319 -7.35 -17.31 1.90
CA GLN A 319 -7.58 -17.88 0.56
C GLN A 319 -8.69 -17.14 -0.19
N VAL A 320 -9.79 -16.83 0.51
CA VAL A 320 -10.92 -16.06 -0.06
C VAL A 320 -10.44 -14.69 -0.50
N ARG A 321 -9.68 -14.02 0.37
CA ARG A 321 -9.17 -12.68 0.05
C ARG A 321 -8.16 -12.69 -1.09
N CYS A 322 -7.26 -13.65 -1.14
CA CYS A 322 -6.33 -13.80 -2.27
C CYS A 322 -7.08 -14.03 -3.58
N ALA A 323 -8.12 -14.88 -3.60
CA ALA A 323 -8.96 -15.11 -4.79
C ALA A 323 -9.68 -13.82 -5.24
N GLU A 324 -10.22 -13.03 -4.29
CA GLU A 324 -10.85 -11.74 -4.60
C GLU A 324 -9.87 -10.74 -5.22
N LEU A 325 -8.66 -10.65 -4.69
CA LEU A 325 -7.61 -9.76 -5.21
C LEU A 325 -7.16 -10.20 -6.61
N ILE A 326 -6.98 -11.49 -6.85
CA ILE A 326 -6.64 -12.03 -8.19
C ILE A 326 -7.74 -11.67 -9.19
N ARG A 327 -9.00 -11.97 -8.88
CA ARG A 327 -10.15 -11.66 -9.74
C ARG A 327 -10.27 -10.16 -10.02
N HIS A 328 -10.03 -9.30 -9.03
CA HIS A 328 -10.06 -7.85 -9.21
C HIS A 328 -9.06 -7.37 -10.28
N HIS A 329 -7.85 -7.91 -10.31
CA HIS A 329 -6.86 -7.56 -11.33
C HIS A 329 -7.20 -8.16 -12.70
N GLU A 330 -7.78 -9.36 -12.76
CA GLU A 330 -8.28 -9.96 -13.99
C GLU A 330 -9.42 -9.12 -14.61
N GLU A 331 -10.37 -8.66 -13.80
CA GLU A 331 -11.45 -7.74 -14.23
C GLU A 331 -10.90 -6.41 -14.77
N ARG A 332 -9.85 -5.87 -14.16
CA ARG A 332 -9.15 -4.67 -14.66
C ARG A 332 -8.45 -4.92 -15.99
N CYS A 333 -7.75 -6.04 -16.14
CA CYS A 333 -7.16 -6.43 -17.43
C CYS A 333 -8.23 -6.53 -18.52
N ALA A 334 -9.37 -7.14 -18.24
CA ALA A 334 -10.48 -7.23 -19.18
C ALA A 334 -11.03 -5.85 -19.58
N ALA A 335 -11.16 -4.93 -18.63
CA ALA A 335 -11.59 -3.55 -18.89
C ALA A 335 -10.58 -2.79 -19.76
N ILE A 336 -9.29 -2.96 -19.51
CA ILE A 336 -8.20 -2.35 -20.31
C ILE A 336 -8.22 -2.92 -21.74
N ALA A 337 -8.30 -4.25 -21.90
CA ALA A 337 -8.39 -4.89 -23.22
C ALA A 337 -9.59 -4.36 -24.01
N ALA A 338 -10.75 -4.21 -23.35
CA ALA A 338 -11.95 -3.65 -23.99
C ALA A 338 -11.76 -2.19 -24.42
N ALA A 339 -11.10 -1.38 -23.59
CA ALA A 339 -10.81 0.02 -23.90
C ALA A 339 -9.84 0.17 -25.09
N CYS A 340 -8.92 -0.77 -25.27
CA CYS A 340 -7.89 -0.72 -26.32
C CYS A 340 -8.26 -1.49 -27.59
N ARG A 341 -9.49 -2.03 -27.70
CA ARG A 341 -9.90 -2.85 -28.86
C ARG A 341 -10.10 -1.99 -30.11
N GLY A 342 -9.19 -2.12 -31.08
CA GLY A 342 -9.26 -1.39 -32.35
C GLY A 342 -9.00 0.12 -32.24
N ILE A 343 -8.58 0.59 -31.07
CA ILE A 343 -8.27 2.00 -30.80
C ILE A 343 -6.99 2.05 -29.94
N PRO A 344 -5.85 2.43 -30.52
CA PRO A 344 -4.63 2.64 -29.75
C PRO A 344 -4.83 3.74 -28.70
N ARG A 345 -4.41 3.49 -27.46
CA ARG A 345 -4.54 4.44 -26.34
C ARG A 345 -3.23 4.53 -25.55
N THR A 346 -2.98 5.70 -25.01
CA THR A 346 -1.93 5.89 -24.00
C THR A 346 -2.40 5.33 -22.64
N THR A 347 -1.46 5.08 -21.74
CA THR A 347 -1.79 4.67 -20.37
C THR A 347 -2.71 5.68 -19.68
N ALA A 348 -2.46 6.99 -19.85
CA ALA A 348 -3.30 8.04 -19.27
C ALA A 348 -4.73 8.03 -19.82
N GLU A 349 -4.91 7.78 -21.13
CA GLU A 349 -6.24 7.68 -21.75
C GLU A 349 -7.03 6.44 -21.29
N ILE A 350 -6.35 5.40 -20.79
CA ILE A 350 -7.00 4.20 -20.25
C ILE A 350 -7.56 4.44 -18.84
N VAL A 351 -6.95 5.32 -18.03
CA VAL A 351 -7.35 5.57 -16.64
C VAL A 351 -8.87 5.74 -16.46
N PRO A 352 -9.61 6.57 -17.24
CA PRO A 352 -11.04 6.79 -17.04
C PRO A 352 -11.92 5.55 -17.28
N PHE A 353 -11.44 4.55 -18.03
CA PHE A 353 -12.20 3.32 -18.29
C PHE A 353 -12.20 2.37 -17.08
N VAL A 354 -11.17 2.47 -16.24
CA VAL A 354 -11.00 1.65 -15.03
C VAL A 354 -11.43 2.44 -13.79
N PHE A 355 -11.06 3.72 -13.69
CA PHE A 355 -11.39 4.60 -12.57
C PHE A 355 -12.47 5.60 -12.97
N ARG A 356 -13.74 5.23 -12.77
CA ARG A 356 -14.93 5.98 -13.28
C ARG A 356 -15.29 7.24 -12.48
N ARG A 357 -14.44 7.69 -11.56
CA ARG A 357 -14.65 8.90 -10.75
C ARG A 357 -13.59 9.95 -11.07
N PRO A 358 -13.86 11.26 -10.88
CA PRO A 358 -12.83 12.26 -10.95
C PRO A 358 -11.69 11.94 -9.96
N LEU A 359 -10.46 12.10 -10.41
CA LEU A 359 -9.25 11.88 -9.63
C LEU A 359 -8.54 13.23 -9.46
N ASP A 360 -8.14 13.55 -8.23
CA ASP A 360 -7.19 14.62 -8.01
C ASP A 360 -5.78 14.21 -8.51
N PRO A 361 -4.81 15.12 -8.65
CA PRO A 361 -3.50 14.80 -9.19
C PRO A 361 -2.74 13.72 -8.41
N HIS A 362 -2.92 13.68 -7.09
CA HIS A 362 -2.33 12.63 -6.25
C HIS A 362 -2.94 11.26 -6.56
N GLN A 363 -4.27 11.19 -6.65
CA GLN A 363 -4.99 9.97 -7.02
C GLN A 363 -4.69 9.57 -8.47
N MET A 364 -4.56 10.54 -9.39
CA MET A 364 -4.20 10.30 -10.79
C MET A 364 -2.84 9.61 -10.89
N SER A 365 -1.85 10.02 -10.10
CA SER A 365 -0.53 9.40 -10.14
C SER A 365 -0.54 7.93 -9.72
N PHE A 366 -1.36 7.54 -8.74
CA PHE A 366 -1.54 6.14 -8.36
C PHE A 366 -2.29 5.36 -9.43
N ALA A 367 -3.42 5.91 -9.91
CA ALA A 367 -4.22 5.28 -10.95
C ALA A 367 -3.42 5.06 -12.24
N PHE A 368 -2.66 6.07 -12.67
CA PHE A 368 -1.77 5.97 -13.82
C PHE A 368 -0.72 4.86 -13.63
N SER A 369 0.01 4.86 -12.52
CA SER A 369 1.06 3.88 -12.25
C SER A 369 0.51 2.46 -12.12
N GLU A 370 -0.72 2.32 -11.61
CA GLU A 370 -1.42 1.05 -11.55
C GLU A 370 -1.89 0.57 -12.93
N ILE A 371 -2.43 1.45 -13.78
CA ILE A 371 -2.75 1.09 -15.17
C ILE A 371 -1.48 0.70 -15.93
N GLN A 372 -0.37 1.42 -15.73
CA GLN A 372 0.91 1.06 -16.35
C GLN A 372 1.37 -0.36 -15.95
N ALA A 373 1.17 -0.76 -14.69
CA ALA A 373 1.49 -2.10 -14.23
C ALA A 373 0.64 -3.19 -14.93
N HIS A 374 -0.65 -2.91 -15.13
CA HIS A 374 -1.53 -3.80 -15.90
C HIS A 374 -1.14 -3.85 -17.38
N VAL A 375 -0.81 -2.70 -17.98
CA VAL A 375 -0.36 -2.64 -19.37
C VAL A 375 0.91 -3.46 -19.58
N ASN A 376 1.95 -3.28 -18.73
CA ASN A 376 3.18 -4.06 -18.83
C ASN A 376 2.91 -5.56 -18.70
N TYR A 377 2.08 -5.96 -17.72
CA TYR A 377 1.66 -7.36 -17.54
C TYR A 377 0.95 -7.94 -18.78
N MET A 378 0.00 -7.20 -19.35
CA MET A 378 -0.77 -7.65 -20.52
C MET A 378 0.08 -7.67 -21.80
N VAL A 379 1.04 -6.75 -21.93
CA VAL A 379 1.98 -6.77 -23.08
C VAL A 379 2.89 -7.99 -23.00
N GLU A 380 3.46 -8.30 -21.83
CA GLU A 380 4.29 -9.48 -21.64
C GLU A 380 3.53 -10.79 -21.98
N ARG A 381 2.23 -10.82 -21.72
CA ARG A 381 1.33 -11.93 -22.06
C ARG A 381 0.85 -11.94 -23.53
N GLY A 382 1.21 -10.91 -24.30
CA GLY A 382 0.76 -10.77 -25.69
C GLY A 382 -0.73 -10.40 -25.83
N GLU A 383 -1.38 -9.92 -24.78
CA GLU A 383 -2.79 -9.46 -24.79
C GLU A 383 -2.91 -8.01 -25.30
N LEU A 384 -1.85 -7.24 -25.14
CA LEU A 384 -1.66 -5.89 -25.70
C LEU A 384 -0.37 -5.86 -26.50
N VAL A 385 -0.28 -4.90 -27.44
CA VAL A 385 0.94 -4.59 -28.19
C VAL A 385 1.24 -3.11 -28.13
N TRP A 386 2.54 -2.76 -27.95
CA TRP A 386 3.00 -1.38 -27.98
C TRP A 386 3.06 -0.82 -29.38
N GLY A 387 2.41 0.33 -29.59
CA GLY A 387 2.66 1.25 -30.68
C GLY A 387 3.65 2.33 -30.25
N ILE A 388 4.90 2.20 -30.64
CA ILE A 388 5.97 3.13 -30.23
C ILE A 388 5.97 4.33 -31.17
N GLY A 389 5.34 5.43 -30.75
CA GLY A 389 5.44 6.73 -31.42
C GLY A 389 6.73 7.48 -31.03
N ARG A 390 7.07 8.53 -31.80
CA ARG A 390 8.24 9.38 -31.52
C ARG A 390 8.10 10.08 -30.16
N ASP A 391 6.91 10.61 -29.86
CA ASP A 391 6.66 11.45 -28.68
C ASP A 391 5.76 10.73 -27.64
N VAL A 392 4.91 9.81 -28.08
CA VAL A 392 3.90 9.14 -27.23
C VAL A 392 3.86 7.65 -27.57
N HIS A 393 3.75 6.84 -26.53
CA HIS A 393 3.54 5.39 -26.62
C HIS A 393 2.05 5.06 -26.42
N THR A 394 1.52 4.21 -27.27
CA THR A 394 0.12 3.72 -27.16
C THR A 394 0.11 2.20 -27.06
N VAL A 395 -0.97 1.63 -26.56
CA VAL A 395 -1.21 0.19 -26.59
C VAL A 395 -2.52 -0.10 -27.29
N GLU A 396 -2.56 -1.25 -27.99
CA GLU A 396 -3.73 -1.76 -28.68
C GLU A 396 -3.94 -3.24 -28.29
N SER A 397 -5.21 -3.66 -28.18
CA SER A 397 -5.54 -5.05 -27.89
C SER A 397 -5.27 -5.94 -29.11
N THR A 398 -4.62 -7.08 -28.87
CA THR A 398 -4.37 -8.10 -29.90
C THR A 398 -5.62 -8.91 -30.26
N ALA A 399 -6.69 -8.83 -29.45
CA ALA A 399 -7.95 -9.50 -29.74
C ALA A 399 -8.64 -8.86 -30.96
N ALA A 400 -9.00 -9.69 -31.94
CA ALA A 400 -9.68 -9.24 -33.16
C ALA A 400 -10.96 -8.45 -32.85
N PRO A 401 -11.28 -7.39 -33.62
CA PRO A 401 -12.57 -6.70 -33.50
C PRO A 401 -13.70 -7.70 -33.79
N GLY A 402 -14.50 -8.07 -32.78
CA GLY A 402 -15.64 -8.96 -32.96
C GLY A 402 -15.66 -10.25 -32.14
N ALA A 403 -14.61 -10.61 -31.42
CA ALA A 403 -14.69 -11.67 -30.41
C ALA A 403 -15.45 -11.14 -29.20
N ALA A 404 -16.79 -11.19 -29.26
CA ALA A 404 -17.61 -11.09 -28.06
C ALA A 404 -17.24 -12.26 -27.14
N ALA A 405 -17.14 -12.02 -25.84
CA ALA A 405 -17.08 -13.06 -24.85
C ALA A 405 -18.31 -13.97 -25.08
N GLY A 406 -18.07 -15.09 -25.76
CA GLY A 406 -19.07 -16.10 -25.95
C GLY A 406 -19.11 -16.96 -24.70
N GLU A 407 -20.31 -16.99 -24.11
CA GLU A 407 -20.89 -17.95 -23.16
C GLU A 407 -20.15 -18.21 -21.85
#